data_12335721ad09ea000236939f73dca3ac
#
_entry.id   12335721ad09ea000236939f73dca3ac
#
_cell.length_a   1.000
_cell.length_b   1.000
_cell.length_c   1.000
_cell.angle_alpha   90.00
_cell.angle_beta   90.00
_cell.angle_gamma   90.00
#
_symmetry.space_group_name_H-M   'P 1'
#
loop_
_entity.id
_entity.type
_entity.pdbx_description
1 polymer ?
#
loop_
_entity_poly.entity_id
_entity_poly.type
_entity_poly.pdbx_seq_one_letter_code
_entity_poly.pdbx_strand_id
1 'polypeptide(L)'
;MNALEIVNLRKSYPGTGQVLRGVTLPVPEGSIMALLGLNGSGKTTTLRVVMGLAPFQHGSIALFGAGIDPRAPGHRNLLGAVLDEPLYFDWLSPRDFLVLNGRLRGLDRRTAAERTEEILVFFDLYSRRHEPIRTLSTGMKKKVSLAAAVLHRPRLLVLDEPFEGIDPLAARDIRETLQVMSSRGTTVLVTSHILDTVERLCTDIAVLHDGRIALQCGAEELRPRAASLERTGGGDLEAVFLELVSTSARKIPPEFLS
;
A
#
# COMPACT_ATOMS: atom_id res chain seq x y z
N MET A 1 -6.23 19.22 -0.29
CA MET A 1 -5.98 18.84 -1.71
C MET A 1 -5.78 17.33 -1.77
N ASN A 2 -6.04 16.67 -2.92
CA ASN A 2 -5.81 15.22 -3.03
C ASN A 2 -4.41 14.97 -3.59
N ALA A 3 -3.65 14.06 -2.93
CA ALA A 3 -2.38 13.56 -3.46
C ALA A 3 -2.61 12.58 -4.61
N LEU A 4 -3.67 11.77 -4.50
CA LEU A 4 -4.13 10.86 -5.54
C LEU A 4 -5.64 11.02 -5.70
N GLU A 5 -6.08 11.10 -6.94
CA GLU A 5 -7.50 11.09 -7.28
C GLU A 5 -7.74 10.05 -8.38
N ILE A 6 -8.53 9.07 -8.07
CA ILE A 6 -8.98 8.03 -9.00
C ILE A 6 -10.46 8.29 -9.28
N VAL A 7 -10.86 8.38 -10.55
CA VAL A 7 -12.26 8.62 -10.93
C VAL A 7 -12.73 7.56 -11.92
N ASN A 8 -13.76 6.80 -11.51
CA ASN A 8 -14.46 5.79 -12.32
C ASN A 8 -13.51 4.81 -13.04
N LEU A 9 -12.47 4.36 -12.33
CA LEU A 9 -11.43 3.50 -12.90
C LEU A 9 -12.01 2.10 -13.20
N ARG A 10 -11.84 1.63 -14.44
CA ARG A 10 -12.26 0.30 -14.87
C ARG A 10 -11.11 -0.46 -15.49
N LYS A 11 -10.97 -1.72 -15.08
CA LYS A 11 -9.90 -2.59 -15.53
C LYS A 11 -10.40 -4.02 -15.72
N SER A 12 -10.11 -4.58 -16.89
CA SER A 12 -10.34 -5.99 -17.21
C SER A 12 -9.04 -6.66 -17.63
N TYR A 13 -8.93 -7.94 -17.36
CA TYR A 13 -7.85 -8.80 -17.86
C TYR A 13 -8.43 -9.87 -18.79
N PRO A 14 -7.67 -10.30 -19.82
CA PRO A 14 -8.08 -11.43 -20.64
C PRO A 14 -8.31 -12.68 -19.77
N GLY A 15 -9.44 -13.33 -19.93
CA GLY A 15 -9.77 -14.58 -19.21
C GLY A 15 -10.35 -14.43 -17.80
N THR A 16 -10.10 -13.33 -17.08
CA THR A 16 -10.62 -13.09 -15.71
C THR A 16 -11.79 -12.10 -15.66
N GLY A 17 -12.10 -11.42 -16.76
CA GLY A 17 -13.16 -10.44 -16.80
C GLY A 17 -12.82 -9.10 -16.15
N GLN A 18 -13.85 -8.36 -15.72
CA GLN A 18 -13.70 -7.01 -15.16
C GLN A 18 -13.36 -7.08 -13.66
N VAL A 19 -12.13 -6.67 -13.31
CA VAL A 19 -11.62 -6.63 -11.93
C VAL A 19 -11.96 -5.31 -11.25
N LEU A 20 -11.77 -4.15 -11.93
CA LEU A 20 -12.18 -2.85 -11.42
C LEU A 20 -13.43 -2.38 -12.16
N ARG A 21 -14.48 -2.05 -11.42
CA ARG A 21 -15.83 -1.81 -11.95
C ARG A 21 -16.30 -0.36 -11.74
N GLY A 22 -15.35 0.59 -11.72
CA GLY A 22 -15.63 2.00 -11.50
C GLY A 22 -15.14 2.47 -10.13
N VAL A 23 -13.89 2.18 -9.80
CA VAL A 23 -13.25 2.65 -8.57
C VAL A 23 -13.12 4.17 -8.63
N THR A 24 -13.65 4.85 -7.61
CA THR A 24 -13.45 6.27 -7.35
C THR A 24 -12.88 6.39 -5.95
N LEU A 25 -11.67 6.96 -5.84
CA LEU A 25 -10.91 7.02 -4.59
C LEU A 25 -10.10 8.31 -4.53
N PRO A 26 -10.51 9.33 -3.78
CA PRO A 26 -9.67 10.45 -3.39
C PRO A 26 -8.80 10.08 -2.20
N VAL A 27 -7.50 10.39 -2.26
CA VAL A 27 -6.54 10.22 -1.16
C VAL A 27 -6.03 11.60 -0.78
N PRO A 28 -6.35 12.12 0.42
CA PRO A 28 -5.91 13.44 0.86
C PRO A 28 -4.38 13.54 0.99
N GLU A 29 -3.81 14.72 0.74
CA GLU A 29 -2.38 14.95 0.98
C GLU A 29 -2.03 14.81 2.46
N GLY A 30 -0.89 14.14 2.74
CA GLY A 30 -0.40 13.91 4.10
C GLY A 30 -1.16 12.83 4.87
N SER A 31 -2.20 12.21 4.28
CA SER A 31 -2.93 11.12 4.91
C SER A 31 -2.19 9.79 4.81
N ILE A 32 -2.55 8.86 5.70
CA ILE A 32 -2.29 7.43 5.55
C ILE A 32 -3.62 6.76 5.24
N MET A 33 -3.86 6.50 3.94
CA MET A 33 -5.07 5.86 3.44
C MET A 33 -4.90 4.34 3.38
N ALA A 34 -5.76 3.59 4.06
CA ALA A 34 -5.86 2.15 3.86
C ALA A 34 -6.86 1.80 2.76
N LEU A 35 -6.47 0.97 1.83
CA LEU A 35 -7.37 0.31 0.89
C LEU A 35 -7.58 -1.14 1.33
N LEU A 36 -8.66 -1.38 2.04
CA LEU A 36 -9.06 -2.69 2.56
C LEU A 36 -9.87 -3.48 1.53
N GLY A 37 -9.84 -4.81 1.65
CA GLY A 37 -10.66 -5.68 0.82
C GLY A 37 -10.20 -7.13 0.88
N LEU A 38 -11.10 -8.05 0.57
CA LEU A 38 -10.76 -9.47 0.44
C LEU A 38 -9.77 -9.73 -0.70
N ASN A 39 -9.15 -10.90 -0.68
CA ASN A 39 -8.33 -11.35 -1.79
C ASN A 39 -9.18 -11.41 -3.08
N GLY A 40 -8.64 -10.88 -4.18
CA GLY A 40 -9.37 -10.79 -5.44
C GLY A 40 -10.30 -9.57 -5.59
N SER A 41 -10.47 -8.71 -4.57
CA SER A 41 -11.31 -7.49 -4.66
C SER A 41 -10.78 -6.43 -5.65
N GLY A 42 -9.49 -6.50 -6.00
CA GLY A 42 -8.85 -5.56 -6.94
C GLY A 42 -7.83 -4.61 -6.32
N LYS A 43 -7.42 -4.77 -5.04
CA LYS A 43 -6.44 -3.91 -4.34
C LYS A 43 -5.13 -3.79 -5.13
N THR A 44 -4.42 -4.90 -5.32
CA THR A 44 -3.16 -4.96 -6.08
C THR A 44 -3.32 -4.43 -7.51
N THR A 45 -4.46 -4.71 -8.16
CA THR A 45 -4.75 -4.17 -9.50
C THR A 45 -4.86 -2.65 -9.46
N THR A 46 -5.54 -2.07 -8.47
CA THR A 46 -5.66 -0.63 -8.28
C THR A 46 -4.27 -0.01 -8.11
N LEU A 47 -3.43 -0.57 -7.22
CA LEU A 47 -2.07 -0.08 -7.01
C LEU A 47 -1.22 -0.19 -8.28
N ARG A 48 -1.26 -1.32 -9.00
CA ARG A 48 -0.51 -1.49 -10.26
C ARG A 48 -0.89 -0.45 -11.31
N VAL A 49 -2.17 -0.08 -11.40
CA VAL A 49 -2.62 0.97 -12.31
C VAL A 49 -2.10 2.34 -11.86
N VAL A 50 -2.18 2.68 -10.58
CA VAL A 50 -1.64 3.94 -10.01
C VAL A 50 -0.14 4.07 -10.27
N MET A 51 0.61 2.98 -10.13
CA MET A 51 2.05 2.94 -10.38
C MET A 51 2.42 2.95 -11.87
N GLY A 52 1.44 2.89 -12.78
CA GLY A 52 1.68 2.79 -14.23
C GLY A 52 2.28 1.45 -14.66
N LEU A 53 2.06 0.39 -13.87
CA LEU A 53 2.49 -0.99 -14.17
C LEU A 53 1.42 -1.78 -14.93
N ALA A 54 0.18 -1.29 -14.95
CA ALA A 54 -0.91 -1.89 -15.69
C ALA A 54 -1.74 -0.80 -16.39
N PRO A 55 -2.10 -0.96 -17.68
CA PRO A 55 -3.01 -0.05 -18.35
C PRO A 55 -4.45 -0.26 -17.83
N PHE A 56 -5.29 0.75 -17.97
CA PHE A 56 -6.73 0.68 -17.68
C PHE A 56 -7.55 1.05 -18.92
N GLN A 57 -8.85 0.70 -18.94
CA GLN A 57 -9.71 0.92 -20.09
C GLN A 57 -10.54 2.20 -19.98
N HIS A 58 -10.97 2.58 -18.76
CA HIS A 58 -11.82 3.75 -18.52
C HIS A 58 -11.47 4.41 -17.19
N GLY A 59 -11.82 5.69 -17.09
CA GLY A 59 -11.57 6.51 -15.90
C GLY A 59 -10.38 7.43 -16.07
N SER A 60 -10.01 8.09 -14.99
CA SER A 60 -8.85 8.97 -14.94
C SER A 60 -8.13 8.84 -13.59
N ILE A 61 -6.86 9.18 -13.59
CA ILE A 61 -6.03 9.25 -12.39
C ILE A 61 -5.29 10.59 -12.41
N ALA A 62 -5.29 11.28 -11.29
CA ALA A 62 -4.49 12.48 -11.09
C ALA A 62 -3.61 12.34 -9.85
N LEU A 63 -2.38 12.83 -9.93
CA LEU A 63 -1.46 12.97 -8.81
C LEU A 63 -1.22 14.44 -8.54
N PHE A 64 -1.50 14.88 -7.32
CA PHE A 64 -1.33 16.28 -6.90
C PHE A 64 -1.97 17.29 -7.88
N GLY A 65 -3.18 16.98 -8.34
CA GLY A 65 -3.96 17.78 -9.29
C GLY A 65 -3.53 17.64 -10.75
N ALA A 66 -2.43 16.94 -11.06
CA ALA A 66 -2.01 16.72 -12.45
C ALA A 66 -2.48 15.33 -12.92
N GLY A 67 -3.24 15.31 -14.02
CA GLY A 67 -3.63 14.05 -14.68
C GLY A 67 -2.38 13.25 -15.10
N ILE A 68 -2.38 11.96 -14.85
CA ILE A 68 -1.29 11.10 -15.26
C ILE A 68 -1.64 10.31 -16.52
N ASP A 69 -0.70 10.26 -17.47
CA ASP A 69 -0.69 9.22 -18.50
C ASP A 69 0.09 8.01 -17.96
N PRO A 70 -0.56 6.85 -17.74
CA PRO A 70 0.13 5.66 -17.23
C PRO A 70 1.29 5.19 -18.12
N ARG A 71 1.31 5.62 -19.39
CA ARG A 71 2.37 5.30 -20.35
C ARG A 71 3.57 6.22 -20.24
N ALA A 72 3.41 7.41 -19.65
CA ALA A 72 4.47 8.40 -19.51
C ALA A 72 5.21 8.19 -18.16
N PRO A 73 6.55 8.08 -18.15
CA PRO A 73 7.31 7.78 -16.93
C PRO A 73 7.41 8.96 -15.95
N GLY A 74 7.06 10.18 -16.35
CA GLY A 74 7.33 11.42 -15.59
C GLY A 74 6.74 11.45 -14.17
N HIS A 75 5.57 10.84 -13.96
CA HIS A 75 4.93 10.80 -12.64
C HIS A 75 5.61 9.83 -11.65
N ARG A 76 6.44 8.89 -12.14
CA ARG A 76 7.07 7.86 -11.30
C ARG A 76 8.03 8.42 -10.25
N ASN A 77 8.59 9.61 -10.47
CA ASN A 77 9.46 10.26 -9.49
C ASN A 77 8.69 10.82 -8.30
N LEU A 78 7.37 11.02 -8.42
CA LEU A 78 6.50 11.40 -7.32
C LEU A 78 6.12 10.21 -6.44
N LEU A 79 6.33 8.97 -6.93
CA LEU A 79 5.88 7.73 -6.32
C LEU A 79 7.06 6.93 -5.76
N GLY A 80 6.95 6.51 -4.50
CA GLY A 80 7.65 5.36 -3.95
C GLY A 80 6.70 4.16 -3.94
N ALA A 81 7.21 2.96 -4.21
CA ALA A 81 6.36 1.78 -4.27
C ALA A 81 7.04 0.57 -3.64
N VAL A 82 6.27 -0.19 -2.86
CA VAL A 82 6.62 -1.53 -2.39
C VAL A 82 5.49 -2.46 -2.83
N LEU A 83 5.84 -3.47 -3.61
CA LEU A 83 4.93 -4.52 -4.03
C LEU A 83 4.89 -5.63 -2.97
N ASP A 84 3.82 -6.42 -2.97
CA ASP A 84 3.68 -7.59 -2.11
C ASP A 84 4.83 -8.59 -2.31
N GLU A 85 5.18 -8.87 -3.57
CA GLU A 85 6.39 -9.60 -3.95
C GLU A 85 7.45 -8.62 -4.47
N PRO A 86 8.30 -8.06 -3.59
CA PRO A 86 9.31 -7.12 -4.01
C PRO A 86 10.40 -7.80 -4.82
N LEU A 87 10.77 -7.19 -5.95
CA LEU A 87 11.88 -7.67 -6.76
C LEU A 87 13.20 -7.19 -6.17
N TYR A 88 14.00 -8.12 -5.70
CA TYR A 88 15.37 -7.87 -5.28
C TYR A 88 16.36 -8.46 -6.26
N PHE A 89 17.55 -7.87 -6.30
CA PHE A 89 18.72 -8.59 -6.80
C PHE A 89 19.34 -9.32 -5.60
N ASP A 90 18.98 -10.56 -5.40
CA ASP A 90 19.27 -11.36 -4.20
C ASP A 90 20.77 -11.45 -3.83
N TRP A 91 21.63 -11.28 -4.82
CA TRP A 91 23.10 -11.28 -4.66
C TRP A 91 23.69 -9.91 -4.31
N LEU A 92 22.92 -8.81 -4.49
CA LEU A 92 23.38 -7.49 -4.05
C LEU A 92 23.29 -7.35 -2.55
N SER A 93 24.17 -6.51 -1.99
CA SER A 93 24.02 -6.06 -0.63
C SER A 93 22.92 -4.98 -0.52
N PRO A 94 22.30 -4.77 0.66
CA PRO A 94 21.39 -3.64 0.87
C PRO A 94 21.97 -2.31 0.41
N ARG A 95 23.25 -2.06 0.71
CA ARG A 95 23.94 -0.85 0.30
C ARG A 95 24.00 -0.69 -1.21
N ASP A 96 24.46 -1.73 -1.92
CA ASP A 96 24.60 -1.67 -3.38
C ASP A 96 23.24 -1.57 -4.07
N PHE A 97 22.25 -2.29 -3.57
CA PHE A 97 20.88 -2.23 -4.05
C PHE A 97 20.25 -0.83 -3.88
N LEU A 98 20.43 -0.19 -2.73
CA LEU A 98 19.92 1.15 -2.48
C LEU A 98 20.63 2.22 -3.32
N VAL A 99 21.96 2.16 -3.43
CA VAL A 99 22.72 3.06 -4.31
C VAL A 99 22.26 2.92 -5.75
N LEU A 100 22.11 1.69 -6.25
CA LEU A 100 21.60 1.42 -7.60
C LEU A 100 20.21 2.03 -7.80
N ASN A 101 19.27 1.80 -6.85
CA ASN A 101 17.91 2.37 -6.93
C ASN A 101 17.94 3.91 -6.94
N GLY A 102 18.75 4.53 -6.09
CA GLY A 102 18.93 5.98 -6.09
C GLY A 102 19.40 6.50 -7.43
N ARG A 103 20.39 5.84 -8.03
CA ARG A 103 20.91 6.19 -9.37
C ARG A 103 19.84 6.04 -10.47
N LEU A 104 19.05 4.97 -10.44
CA LEU A 104 17.95 4.74 -11.38
C LEU A 104 16.83 5.79 -11.24
N ARG A 105 16.69 6.38 -10.06
CA ARG A 105 15.75 7.48 -9.76
C ARG A 105 16.35 8.88 -10.05
N GLY A 106 17.54 8.95 -10.65
CA GLY A 106 18.17 10.20 -11.09
C GLY A 106 19.00 10.91 -10.02
N LEU A 107 19.23 10.32 -8.85
CA LEU A 107 20.16 10.88 -7.87
C LEU A 107 21.58 10.79 -8.43
N ASP A 108 22.40 11.81 -8.19
CA ASP A 108 23.84 11.73 -8.49
C ASP A 108 24.52 10.70 -7.55
N ARG A 109 25.74 10.27 -7.91
CA ARG A 109 26.45 9.20 -7.20
C ARG A 109 26.69 9.52 -5.73
N ARG A 110 27.04 10.76 -5.44
CA ARG A 110 27.35 11.22 -4.07
C ARG A 110 26.06 11.23 -3.22
N THR A 111 25.02 11.89 -3.70
CA THR A 111 23.72 11.96 -3.01
C THR A 111 23.12 10.56 -2.81
N ALA A 112 23.21 9.67 -3.80
CA ALA A 112 22.72 8.30 -3.66
C ALA A 112 23.47 7.55 -2.55
N ALA A 113 24.80 7.68 -2.48
CA ALA A 113 25.60 7.04 -1.44
C ALA A 113 25.32 7.64 -0.04
N GLU A 114 25.32 8.96 0.11
CA GLU A 114 25.06 9.64 1.38
C GLU A 114 23.69 9.25 1.94
N ARG A 115 22.62 9.36 1.13
CA ARG A 115 21.26 8.96 1.55
C ARG A 115 21.15 7.48 1.87
N THR A 116 21.89 6.64 1.16
CA THR A 116 21.92 5.19 1.44
C THR A 116 22.46 4.91 2.82
N GLU A 117 23.57 5.52 3.23
CA GLU A 117 24.12 5.33 4.58
C GLU A 117 23.15 5.82 5.66
N GLU A 118 22.55 7.01 5.48
CA GLU A 118 21.54 7.55 6.42
C GLU A 118 20.33 6.61 6.56
N ILE A 119 19.80 6.11 5.45
CA ILE A 119 18.60 5.29 5.47
C ILE A 119 18.84 3.89 6.01
N LEU A 120 20.04 3.33 5.81
CA LEU A 120 20.46 2.06 6.39
C LEU A 120 20.53 2.14 7.93
N VAL A 121 20.99 3.27 8.47
CA VAL A 121 20.94 3.53 9.91
C VAL A 121 19.50 3.65 10.39
N PHE A 122 18.69 4.44 9.71
CA PHE A 122 17.29 4.69 10.08
C PHE A 122 16.43 3.40 10.13
N PHE A 123 16.67 2.45 9.22
CA PHE A 123 15.94 1.17 9.16
C PHE A 123 16.61 0.05 9.98
N ASP A 124 17.67 0.35 10.74
CA ASP A 124 18.45 -0.65 11.49
C ASP A 124 19.02 -1.78 10.60
N LEU A 125 19.48 -1.41 9.42
CA LEU A 125 20.09 -2.31 8.42
C LEU A 125 21.61 -2.12 8.29
N TYR A 126 22.18 -1.15 9.01
CA TYR A 126 23.58 -0.74 8.83
C TYR A 126 24.58 -1.87 9.11
N SER A 127 24.34 -2.68 10.14
CA SER A 127 25.19 -3.83 10.49
C SER A 127 25.21 -4.91 9.39
N ARG A 128 24.14 -5.02 8.61
CA ARG A 128 23.96 -5.99 7.53
C ARG A 128 24.15 -5.42 6.12
N ARG A 129 24.61 -4.17 6.02
CA ARG A 129 24.64 -3.41 4.74
C ARG A 129 25.49 -4.03 3.63
N HIS A 130 26.43 -4.92 3.96
CA HIS A 130 27.32 -5.61 3.03
C HIS A 130 26.98 -7.08 2.79
N GLU A 131 26.01 -7.63 3.54
CA GLU A 131 25.58 -9.01 3.36
C GLU A 131 24.62 -9.13 2.16
N PRO A 132 24.61 -10.24 1.41
CA PRO A 132 23.63 -10.43 0.34
C PRO A 132 22.19 -10.39 0.84
N ILE A 133 21.30 -9.69 0.11
CA ILE A 133 19.87 -9.55 0.50
C ILE A 133 19.19 -10.91 0.73
N ARG A 134 19.58 -11.97 -0.02
CA ARG A 134 19.05 -13.33 0.17
C ARG A 134 19.22 -13.87 1.58
N THR A 135 20.23 -13.42 2.33
CA THR A 135 20.52 -13.90 3.71
C THR A 135 19.71 -13.18 4.78
N LEU A 136 19.01 -12.10 4.43
CA LEU A 136 18.23 -11.31 5.35
C LEU A 136 16.90 -11.98 5.69
N SER A 137 16.36 -11.70 6.88
CA SER A 137 15.01 -12.11 7.26
C SER A 137 13.95 -11.43 6.37
N THR A 138 12.74 -11.97 6.32
CA THR A 138 11.62 -11.37 5.57
C THR A 138 11.36 -9.93 6.00
N GLY A 139 11.35 -9.65 7.31
CA GLY A 139 11.19 -8.29 7.84
C GLY A 139 12.29 -7.35 7.39
N MET A 140 13.57 -7.79 7.44
CA MET A 140 14.69 -7.01 6.94
C MET A 140 14.60 -6.75 5.43
N LYS A 141 14.17 -7.74 4.65
CA LYS A 141 13.94 -7.57 3.20
C LYS A 141 12.85 -6.53 2.93
N LYS A 142 11.74 -6.54 3.69
CA LYS A 142 10.69 -5.51 3.58
C LYS A 142 11.22 -4.12 3.97
N LYS A 143 12.07 -4.01 5.00
CA LYS A 143 12.77 -2.76 5.34
C LYS A 143 13.66 -2.27 4.20
N VAL A 144 14.41 -3.15 3.51
CA VAL A 144 15.22 -2.80 2.32
C VAL A 144 14.33 -2.27 1.19
N SER A 145 13.18 -2.90 0.93
CA SER A 145 12.22 -2.43 -0.08
C SER A 145 11.67 -1.05 0.25
N LEU A 146 11.29 -0.84 1.51
CA LEU A 146 10.77 0.44 1.96
C LEU A 146 11.86 1.53 1.88
N ALA A 147 13.10 1.22 2.28
CA ALA A 147 14.25 2.10 2.14
C ALA A 147 14.48 2.52 0.67
N ALA A 148 14.41 1.58 -0.27
CA ALA A 148 14.52 1.87 -1.70
C ALA A 148 13.36 2.74 -2.22
N ALA A 149 12.15 2.49 -1.73
CA ALA A 149 10.96 3.23 -2.13
C ALA A 149 10.99 4.70 -1.68
N VAL A 150 11.69 5.02 -0.58
CA VAL A 150 11.71 6.38 0.00
C VAL A 150 12.98 7.18 -0.29
N LEU A 151 14.03 6.54 -0.82
CA LEU A 151 15.36 7.11 -1.02
C LEU A 151 15.37 8.40 -1.86
N HIS A 152 14.48 8.47 -2.85
CA HIS A 152 14.34 9.62 -3.76
C HIS A 152 13.34 10.69 -3.25
N ARG A 153 12.82 10.53 -2.00
CA ARG A 153 11.86 11.45 -1.35
C ARG A 153 10.55 11.58 -2.14
N PRO A 154 9.79 10.49 -2.31
CA PRO A 154 8.51 10.54 -2.99
C PRO A 154 7.51 11.39 -2.21
N ARG A 155 6.53 11.99 -2.91
CA ARG A 155 5.39 12.65 -2.28
C ARG A 155 4.25 11.70 -1.95
N LEU A 156 4.15 10.58 -2.69
CA LEU A 156 3.17 9.51 -2.45
C LEU A 156 3.90 8.17 -2.36
N LEU A 157 3.67 7.45 -1.27
CA LEU A 157 4.17 6.09 -1.05
C LEU A 157 3.03 5.10 -1.21
N VAL A 158 3.20 4.11 -2.09
CA VAL A 158 2.21 3.08 -2.42
C VAL A 158 2.74 1.73 -1.96
N LEU A 159 2.02 1.08 -1.03
CA LEU A 159 2.47 -0.15 -0.38
C LEU A 159 1.42 -1.25 -0.54
N ASP A 160 1.80 -2.37 -1.14
CA ASP A 160 0.95 -3.54 -1.29
C ASP A 160 1.27 -4.57 -0.20
N GLU A 161 0.35 -4.77 0.75
CA GLU A 161 0.43 -5.70 1.88
C GLU A 161 1.80 -5.64 2.64
N PRO A 162 2.24 -4.46 3.10
CA PRO A 162 3.59 -4.29 3.66
C PRO A 162 3.82 -5.04 4.98
N PHE A 163 2.75 -5.46 5.64
CA PHE A 163 2.79 -6.13 6.95
C PHE A 163 2.64 -7.66 6.86
N GLU A 164 2.39 -8.19 5.66
CA GLU A 164 2.22 -9.62 5.48
C GLU A 164 3.54 -10.39 5.65
N GLY A 165 3.49 -11.50 6.39
CA GLY A 165 4.63 -12.41 6.56
C GLY A 165 5.81 -11.88 7.37
N ILE A 166 5.63 -10.82 8.15
CA ILE A 166 6.65 -10.27 9.04
C ILE A 166 6.27 -10.45 10.52
N ASP A 167 7.29 -10.45 11.37
CA ASP A 167 7.09 -10.53 12.81
C ASP A 167 6.52 -9.21 13.39
N PRO A 168 5.91 -9.25 14.60
CA PRO A 168 5.30 -8.08 15.22
C PRO A 168 6.25 -6.90 15.45
N LEU A 169 7.55 -7.16 15.69
CA LEU A 169 8.54 -6.12 15.91
C LEU A 169 8.84 -5.37 14.61
N ALA A 170 9.09 -6.10 13.53
CA ALA A 170 9.29 -5.52 12.21
C ALA A 170 8.04 -4.74 11.73
N ALA A 171 6.83 -5.27 12.01
CA ALA A 171 5.58 -4.59 11.69
C ALA A 171 5.44 -3.26 12.45
N ARG A 172 5.82 -3.23 13.73
CA ARG A 172 5.85 -2.01 14.54
C ARG A 172 6.81 -0.97 13.96
N ASP A 173 8.04 -1.37 13.66
CA ASP A 173 9.07 -0.47 13.12
C ASP A 173 8.64 0.16 11.80
N ILE A 174 8.04 -0.64 10.88
CA ILE A 174 7.49 -0.14 9.61
C ILE A 174 6.36 0.86 9.88
N ARG A 175 5.45 0.56 10.80
CA ARG A 175 4.33 1.45 11.16
C ARG A 175 4.83 2.80 11.68
N GLU A 176 5.74 2.80 12.66
CA GLU A 176 6.35 4.01 13.21
C GLU A 176 7.05 4.83 12.11
N THR A 177 7.73 4.16 11.19
CA THR A 177 8.35 4.79 10.01
C THR A 177 7.32 5.51 9.15
N LEU A 178 6.20 4.85 8.80
CA LEU A 178 5.15 5.43 7.97
C LEU A 178 4.48 6.63 8.65
N GLN A 179 4.26 6.57 9.97
CA GLN A 179 3.74 7.69 10.76
C GLN A 179 4.68 8.90 10.73
N VAL A 180 5.98 8.67 10.92
CA VAL A 180 7.00 9.74 10.83
C VAL A 180 7.03 10.36 9.42
N MET A 181 6.91 9.56 8.38
CA MET A 181 6.89 10.06 7.00
C MET A 181 5.64 10.88 6.71
N SER A 182 4.47 10.40 7.14
CA SER A 182 3.21 11.11 6.97
C SER A 182 3.21 12.45 7.72
N SER A 183 3.70 12.49 8.96
CA SER A 183 3.83 13.75 9.72
C SER A 183 4.78 14.77 9.08
N ARG A 184 5.64 14.34 8.17
CA ARG A 184 6.52 15.18 7.35
C ARG A 184 5.95 15.49 5.95
N GLY A 185 4.69 15.14 5.70
CA GLY A 185 3.96 15.49 4.49
C GLY A 185 3.99 14.44 3.37
N THR A 186 4.58 13.25 3.58
CA THR A 186 4.46 12.15 2.62
C THR A 186 3.07 11.54 2.74
N THR A 187 2.33 11.44 1.65
CA THR A 187 1.07 10.70 1.61
C THR A 187 1.35 9.21 1.48
N VAL A 188 0.57 8.36 2.15
CA VAL A 188 0.72 6.90 2.09
C VAL A 188 -0.60 6.27 1.65
N LEU A 189 -0.54 5.40 0.64
CA LEU A 189 -1.63 4.50 0.27
C LEU A 189 -1.17 3.06 0.54
N VAL A 190 -1.81 2.38 1.47
CA VAL A 190 -1.46 1.02 1.86
C VAL A 190 -2.62 0.08 1.62
N THR A 191 -2.36 -1.09 1.04
CA THR A 191 -3.36 -2.18 1.06
C THR A 191 -3.13 -3.06 2.27
N SER A 192 -4.21 -3.55 2.85
CA SER A 192 -4.16 -4.56 3.90
C SER A 192 -5.46 -5.37 3.94
N HIS A 193 -5.35 -6.56 4.47
CA HIS A 193 -6.48 -7.38 4.92
C HIS A 193 -6.47 -7.54 6.45
N ILE A 194 -5.46 -6.97 7.15
CA ILE A 194 -5.29 -7.03 8.61
C ILE A 194 -5.81 -5.72 9.21
N LEU A 195 -7.00 -5.78 9.79
CA LEU A 195 -7.72 -4.61 10.32
C LEU A 195 -7.02 -3.96 11.51
N ASP A 196 -6.54 -4.73 12.49
CA ASP A 196 -5.85 -4.20 13.68
C ASP A 196 -4.64 -3.30 13.33
N THR A 197 -3.91 -3.68 12.29
CA THR A 197 -2.78 -2.87 11.82
C THR A 197 -3.25 -1.55 11.21
N VAL A 198 -4.37 -1.58 10.49
CA VAL A 198 -4.95 -0.41 9.82
C VAL A 198 -5.50 0.59 10.84
N GLU A 199 -6.21 0.12 11.86
CA GLU A 199 -6.75 0.97 12.93
C GLU A 199 -5.70 1.80 13.65
N ARG A 200 -4.52 1.22 13.85
CA ARG A 200 -3.41 1.87 14.57
C ARG A 200 -2.56 2.77 13.70
N LEU A 201 -2.67 2.65 12.38
CA LEU A 201 -1.80 3.35 11.44
C LEU A 201 -2.52 4.44 10.67
N CYS A 202 -3.74 4.16 10.18
CA CYS A 202 -4.36 4.94 9.14
C CYS A 202 -5.17 6.13 9.66
N THR A 203 -5.17 7.22 8.88
CA THR A 203 -6.05 8.38 9.09
C THR A 203 -7.37 8.22 8.35
N ASP A 204 -7.34 7.51 7.22
CA ASP A 204 -8.46 7.31 6.31
C ASP A 204 -8.52 5.86 5.86
N ILE A 205 -9.73 5.36 5.60
CA ILE A 205 -9.97 3.98 5.20
C ILE A 205 -10.94 3.96 4.03
N ALA A 206 -10.62 3.14 3.04
CA ALA A 206 -11.51 2.80 1.94
C ALA A 206 -11.66 1.27 1.84
N VAL A 207 -12.88 0.78 1.70
CA VAL A 207 -13.17 -0.65 1.53
C VAL A 207 -13.47 -0.93 0.06
N LEU A 208 -12.63 -1.75 -0.56
CA LEU A 208 -12.81 -2.22 -1.93
C LEU A 208 -13.50 -3.58 -1.92
N HIS A 209 -14.70 -3.62 -2.46
CA HIS A 209 -15.49 -4.84 -2.60
C HIS A 209 -15.96 -4.98 -4.05
N ASP A 210 -15.80 -6.16 -4.63
CA ASP A 210 -16.24 -6.50 -5.98
C ASP A 210 -15.87 -5.44 -7.06
N GLY A 211 -14.64 -4.91 -6.95
CA GLY A 211 -14.10 -3.91 -7.88
C GLY A 211 -14.68 -2.50 -7.74
N ARG A 212 -15.31 -2.17 -6.61
CA ARG A 212 -15.88 -0.85 -6.29
C ARG A 212 -15.53 -0.42 -4.88
N ILE A 213 -15.44 0.88 -4.62
CA ILE A 213 -15.36 1.38 -3.26
C ILE A 213 -16.75 1.28 -2.64
N ALA A 214 -16.88 0.43 -1.63
CA ALA A 214 -18.12 0.22 -0.87
C ALA A 214 -18.28 1.22 0.26
N LEU A 215 -17.16 1.63 0.89
CA LEU A 215 -17.11 2.60 1.98
C LEU A 215 -15.81 3.40 1.88
N GLN A 216 -15.88 4.69 2.22
CA GLN A 216 -14.72 5.53 2.50
C GLN A 216 -15.05 6.47 3.64
N CYS A 217 -14.17 6.53 4.66
CA CYS A 217 -14.37 7.39 5.84
C CYS A 217 -13.03 7.62 6.56
N GLY A 218 -13.00 8.58 7.48
CA GLY A 218 -11.91 8.73 8.42
C GLY A 218 -11.83 7.54 9.39
N ALA A 219 -10.64 7.17 9.83
CA ALA A 219 -10.44 6.06 10.77
C ALA A 219 -11.18 6.30 12.11
N GLU A 220 -11.27 7.56 12.56
CA GLU A 220 -12.00 7.94 13.78
C GLU A 220 -13.51 7.71 13.67
N GLU A 221 -14.09 7.75 12.46
CA GLU A 221 -15.52 7.53 12.23
C GLU A 221 -15.93 6.06 12.34
N LEU A 222 -14.95 5.15 12.17
CA LEU A 222 -15.21 3.70 12.27
C LEU A 222 -15.24 3.20 13.71
N ARG A 223 -14.48 3.79 14.63
CA ARG A 223 -14.44 3.40 16.04
C ARG A 223 -15.82 3.37 16.71
N PRO A 224 -16.69 4.40 16.57
CA PRO A 224 -18.03 4.36 17.14
C PRO A 224 -18.95 3.31 16.50
N ARG A 225 -18.77 3.03 15.20
CA ARG A 225 -19.54 2.00 14.48
C ARG A 225 -19.15 0.60 14.93
N ALA A 226 -17.87 0.35 15.13
CA ALA A 226 -17.35 -0.87 15.73
C ALA A 226 -17.94 -1.06 17.15
N ALA A 227 -17.86 -0.06 18.01
CA ALA A 227 -18.43 -0.09 19.37
C ALA A 227 -19.94 -0.30 19.43
N SER A 228 -20.71 0.13 18.41
CA SER A 228 -22.16 -0.11 18.35
C SER A 228 -22.50 -1.57 17.99
N LEU A 229 -21.62 -2.25 17.24
CA LEU A 229 -21.73 -3.65 16.88
C LEU A 229 -21.23 -4.60 18.00
N GLU A 230 -20.36 -4.13 18.91
CA GLU A 230 -19.98 -4.87 20.13
C GLU A 230 -21.19 -5.24 20.99
N ARG A 231 -22.24 -4.40 21.03
CA ARG A 231 -23.47 -4.68 21.74
C ARG A 231 -24.31 -5.82 21.14
N THR A 232 -23.99 -6.22 19.91
CA THR A 232 -24.64 -7.34 19.18
C THR A 232 -23.75 -8.58 19.02
N GLY A 233 -22.56 -8.61 19.69
CA GLY A 233 -21.71 -9.79 19.75
C GLY A 233 -20.55 -9.84 18.73
N GLY A 234 -20.22 -8.73 18.10
CA GLY A 234 -19.12 -8.67 17.15
C GLY A 234 -18.71 -7.21 16.88
N GLY A 235 -17.97 -6.63 17.83
CA GLY A 235 -17.69 -5.21 17.85
C GLY A 235 -16.32 -4.80 17.38
N ASP A 236 -15.95 -5.22 16.18
CA ASP A 236 -14.66 -4.92 15.59
C ASP A 236 -14.87 -4.38 14.17
N LEU A 237 -13.94 -3.60 13.65
CA LEU A 237 -13.88 -3.21 12.23
C LEU A 237 -14.07 -4.41 11.31
N GLU A 238 -13.66 -5.61 11.78
CA GLU A 238 -13.91 -6.89 11.14
C GLU A 238 -15.42 -7.17 10.96
N ALA A 239 -16.25 -6.86 11.94
CA ALA A 239 -17.71 -7.03 11.86
C ALA A 239 -18.32 -6.05 10.85
N VAL A 240 -17.89 -4.78 10.84
CA VAL A 240 -18.32 -3.78 9.81
C VAL A 240 -17.89 -4.24 8.43
N PHE A 241 -16.65 -4.72 8.30
CA PHE A 241 -16.14 -5.25 7.05
C PHE A 241 -16.90 -6.50 6.61
N LEU A 242 -17.15 -7.43 7.53
CA LEU A 242 -17.92 -8.66 7.27
C LEU A 242 -19.39 -8.33 6.94
N GLU A 243 -20.00 -7.35 7.57
CA GLU A 243 -21.37 -6.91 7.26
C GLU A 243 -21.45 -6.32 5.85
N LEU A 244 -20.51 -5.43 5.47
CA LEU A 244 -20.41 -4.86 4.13
C LEU A 244 -20.15 -5.94 3.06
N VAL A 245 -19.36 -6.97 3.40
CA VAL A 245 -18.99 -8.06 2.49
C VAL A 245 -20.05 -9.17 2.47
N SER A 246 -20.66 -9.51 3.61
CA SER A 246 -21.63 -10.61 3.76
C SER A 246 -23.00 -10.31 3.18
N THR A 247 -23.37 -9.02 3.04
CA THR A 247 -24.63 -8.62 2.35
C THR A 247 -24.65 -9.13 0.90
N SER A 248 -23.49 -9.51 0.34
CA SER A 248 -23.35 -10.04 -1.04
C SER A 248 -23.20 -11.56 -1.15
N ALA A 249 -23.05 -12.30 -0.04
CA ALA A 249 -22.77 -13.75 -0.10
C ALA A 249 -23.38 -14.52 1.07
N ARG A 250 -24.70 -14.66 1.11
CA ARG A 250 -25.29 -15.79 1.86
C ARG A 250 -24.94 -17.10 1.14
N LYS A 251 -23.92 -17.81 1.64
CA LYS A 251 -23.70 -19.20 1.28
C LYS A 251 -24.84 -20.03 1.88
N ILE A 252 -25.71 -20.57 1.03
CA ILE A 252 -26.64 -21.61 1.45
C ILE A 252 -25.78 -22.87 1.60
N PRO A 253 -25.65 -23.48 2.80
CA PRO A 253 -24.91 -24.72 2.95
C PRO A 253 -25.55 -25.80 2.07
N PRO A 254 -24.76 -26.66 1.42
CA PRO A 254 -25.30 -27.79 0.69
C PRO A 254 -26.10 -28.72 1.62
N GLU A 255 -27.17 -29.35 1.12
CA GLU A 255 -28.09 -30.21 1.90
C GLU A 255 -27.39 -31.34 2.69
N PHE A 256 -26.19 -31.76 2.28
CA PHE A 256 -25.43 -32.81 2.99
C PHE A 256 -24.67 -32.29 4.24
N LEU A 257 -24.73 -30.98 4.54
CA LEU A 257 -24.14 -30.35 5.74
C LEU A 257 -25.21 -29.91 6.74
N SER A 258 -26.49 -30.21 6.47
CA SER A 258 -27.63 -29.97 7.38
C SER A 258 -27.93 -31.15 8.28
#